data_eee87522c0fc545698dcf3d96e87e24f
#
_entry.id   eee87522c0fc545698dcf3d96e87e24f
#
_cell.length_a   1.000
_cell.length_b   1.000
_cell.length_c   1.000
_cell.angle_alpha   90.00
_cell.angle_beta   90.00
_cell.angle_gamma   90.00
#
_symmetry.space_group_name_H-M   'P 1'
#
loop_
_entity.id
_entity.type
_entity.pdbx_description
1 polymer ?
#
loop_
_entity_poly.entity_id
_entity_poly.type
_entity_poly.pdbx_seq_one_letter_code
_entity_poly.pdbx_strand_id
1 'polypeptide(L)'
;MRRSSALFVSIALIAGLSACASPAADSSCTPLAESGSVVDKVKVTGGFGELPTATFPTPLTASKTERKILVKGDGSPALPGGAVTLDFTIYNGETGDILGQTKYDGTDLQTSSLDDTSLIHGLVATIQCAPAGSQIVSVIAPTDLLDPNGAPIGDLGKDTTLVVVADLISTSLAKANGKDQPAQDGFPAVVLDANGVPGVTVPKSKAPTELKVEVLKKGDGPVVKAGSSVTVHYTGVLWSDGTVFDSSWTRKSPATFSLNGVVPGFAQAL
;
A
#
# COMPACT_ATOMS: atom_id res chain seq x y z
N MET A 1 -65.80 50.82 -1.51
CA MET A 1 -65.14 49.87 -2.37
C MET A 1 -63.65 50.21 -2.50
N ARG A 2 -62.79 49.68 -1.70
CA ARG A 2 -61.33 49.80 -1.84
C ARG A 2 -60.71 48.46 -1.36
N ARG A 3 -60.17 47.69 -2.28
CA ARG A 3 -59.48 46.45 -2.05
C ARG A 3 -58.01 46.73 -1.71
N SER A 4 -57.57 46.35 -0.49
CA SER A 4 -56.18 46.42 -0.06
C SER A 4 -55.54 45.09 -0.32
N SER A 5 -54.52 45.04 -1.20
CA SER A 5 -53.70 43.88 -1.43
C SER A 5 -52.57 43.82 -0.40
N ALA A 6 -52.51 42.79 0.39
CA ALA A 6 -51.41 42.51 1.30
C ALA A 6 -50.30 41.75 0.60
N LEU A 7 -49.11 42.31 0.59
CA LEU A 7 -47.90 41.73 0.05
C LEU A 7 -47.24 40.85 1.15
N PHE A 8 -47.20 39.54 0.98
CA PHE A 8 -46.41 38.64 1.81
C PHE A 8 -44.98 38.57 1.32
N VAL A 9 -44.05 39.09 2.09
CA VAL A 9 -42.61 38.93 1.89
C VAL A 9 -42.19 37.67 2.59
N SER A 10 -41.87 36.61 1.83
CA SER A 10 -41.31 35.37 2.36
C SER A 10 -39.79 35.50 2.43
N ILE A 11 -39.24 35.60 3.64
CA ILE A 11 -37.81 35.56 3.91
C ILE A 11 -37.41 34.08 3.94
N ALA A 12 -36.69 33.62 2.90
CA ALA A 12 -36.08 32.31 2.87
C ALA A 12 -34.76 32.33 3.66
N LEU A 13 -34.74 31.68 4.81
CA LEU A 13 -33.53 31.41 5.58
C LEU A 13 -32.72 30.32 4.84
N ILE A 14 -31.64 30.69 4.19
CA ILE A 14 -30.65 29.72 3.66
C ILE A 14 -29.75 29.35 4.83
N ALA A 15 -30.02 28.22 5.46
CA ALA A 15 -29.10 27.57 6.38
C ALA A 15 -27.93 26.96 5.57
N GLY A 16 -26.79 27.65 5.58
CA GLY A 16 -25.54 27.12 5.01
C GLY A 16 -25.07 25.92 5.81
N LEU A 17 -25.22 24.69 5.27
CA LEU A 17 -24.50 23.53 5.73
C LEU A 17 -23.06 23.69 5.26
N SER A 18 -22.17 24.12 6.15
CA SER A 18 -20.74 23.93 6.01
C SER A 18 -20.44 22.43 6.17
N ALA A 19 -20.52 21.69 5.06
CA ALA A 19 -19.95 20.36 5.00
C ALA A 19 -18.43 20.53 5.13
N CYS A 20 -17.87 20.14 6.26
CA CYS A 20 -16.44 19.84 6.37
C CYS A 20 -16.16 18.71 5.37
N ALA A 21 -15.70 19.06 4.18
CA ALA A 21 -15.12 18.10 3.25
C ALA A 21 -13.82 17.61 3.89
N SER A 22 -13.85 16.44 4.52
CA SER A 22 -12.64 15.67 4.74
C SER A 22 -11.96 15.51 3.38
N PRO A 23 -10.61 15.64 3.29
CA PRO A 23 -9.93 15.38 2.03
C PRO A 23 -10.34 14.00 1.56
N ALA A 24 -10.93 13.93 0.38
CA ALA A 24 -11.29 12.66 -0.23
C ALA A 24 -10.01 11.85 -0.39
N ALA A 25 -9.90 10.74 0.32
CA ALA A 25 -8.96 9.68 -0.02
C ALA A 25 -9.14 9.42 -1.52
N ASP A 26 -8.02 9.33 -2.24
CA ASP A 26 -7.98 9.16 -3.68
C ASP A 26 -8.92 8.00 -4.08
N SER A 27 -10.10 8.34 -4.58
CA SER A 27 -11.24 7.43 -4.76
C SER A 27 -11.14 6.60 -6.04
N SER A 28 -9.94 6.48 -6.62
CA SER A 28 -9.72 5.85 -7.94
C SER A 28 -9.14 4.44 -7.88
N CYS A 29 -8.95 3.84 -6.70
CA CYS A 29 -8.46 2.48 -6.62
C CYS A 29 -9.59 1.47 -6.90
N THR A 30 -9.45 0.66 -7.96
CA THR A 30 -10.42 -0.40 -8.30
C THR A 30 -9.92 -1.74 -7.76
N PRO A 31 -10.68 -2.42 -6.88
CA PRO A 31 -10.33 -3.76 -6.43
C PRO A 31 -10.29 -4.75 -7.59
N LEU A 32 -9.33 -5.68 -7.58
CA LEU A 32 -9.24 -6.76 -8.57
C LEU A 32 -10.13 -7.96 -8.21
N ALA A 33 -10.45 -8.14 -6.93
CA ALA A 33 -11.37 -9.16 -6.47
C ALA A 33 -12.49 -8.55 -5.63
N GLU A 34 -13.68 -9.10 -5.75
CA GLU A 34 -14.89 -8.71 -5.04
C GLU A 34 -15.37 -9.83 -4.13
N SER A 35 -16.36 -9.53 -3.27
CA SER A 35 -17.03 -10.54 -2.46
C SER A 35 -17.93 -11.44 -3.34
N GLY A 36 -18.06 -12.70 -2.92
CA GLY A 36 -18.89 -13.65 -3.64
C GLY A 36 -19.30 -14.84 -2.78
N SER A 37 -20.07 -15.74 -3.37
CA SER A 37 -20.69 -16.87 -2.66
C SER A 37 -19.67 -17.92 -2.19
N VAL A 38 -18.47 -17.94 -2.76
CA VAL A 38 -17.43 -18.91 -2.37
C VAL A 38 -16.73 -18.43 -1.11
N VAL A 39 -16.29 -17.16 -1.07
CA VAL A 39 -15.64 -16.60 0.12
C VAL A 39 -16.59 -16.51 1.31
N ASP A 40 -17.89 -16.41 1.10
CA ASP A 40 -18.90 -16.42 2.18
C ASP A 40 -19.01 -17.78 2.90
N LYS A 41 -18.49 -18.85 2.31
CA LYS A 41 -18.40 -20.18 2.96
C LYS A 41 -17.26 -20.28 3.97
N VAL A 42 -16.29 -19.35 3.92
CA VAL A 42 -15.15 -19.32 4.82
C VAL A 42 -15.55 -18.57 6.10
N LYS A 43 -15.41 -19.25 7.23
CA LYS A 43 -15.61 -18.66 8.56
C LYS A 43 -14.25 -18.46 9.20
N VAL A 44 -13.98 -17.24 9.63
CA VAL A 44 -12.71 -16.86 10.29
C VAL A 44 -13.01 -16.48 11.73
N THR A 45 -12.18 -16.96 12.64
CA THR A 45 -12.10 -16.55 14.05
C THR A 45 -10.72 -16.00 14.33
N GLY A 46 -10.59 -15.11 15.30
CA GLY A 46 -9.41 -14.26 15.51
C GLY A 46 -9.60 -12.93 14.78
N GLY A 47 -9.35 -11.82 15.49
CA GLY A 47 -9.44 -10.46 14.94
C GLY A 47 -8.13 -10.02 14.29
N PHE A 48 -8.09 -8.78 13.81
CA PHE A 48 -6.87 -8.16 13.31
C PHE A 48 -5.77 -8.18 14.37
N GLY A 49 -4.57 -8.64 13.99
CA GLY A 49 -3.40 -8.80 14.87
C GLY A 49 -3.41 -10.07 15.73
N GLU A 50 -4.39 -10.95 15.55
CA GLU A 50 -4.47 -12.24 16.24
C GLU A 50 -4.30 -13.38 15.24
N LEU A 51 -3.62 -14.46 15.62
CA LEU A 51 -3.48 -15.65 14.79
C LEU A 51 -4.87 -16.20 14.39
N PRO A 52 -5.27 -16.13 13.11
CA PRO A 52 -6.61 -16.51 12.70
C PRO A 52 -6.75 -18.03 12.53
N THR A 53 -7.99 -18.49 12.69
CA THR A 53 -8.39 -19.84 12.27
C THR A 53 -9.50 -19.72 11.25
N ALA A 54 -9.32 -20.32 10.07
CA ALA A 54 -10.35 -20.40 9.04
C ALA A 54 -10.96 -21.81 8.99
N THR A 55 -12.28 -21.87 8.84
CA THR A 55 -13.02 -23.12 8.61
C THR A 55 -13.90 -22.96 7.38
N PHE A 56 -13.89 -23.97 6.50
CA PHE A 56 -14.61 -24.00 5.25
C PHE A 56 -14.88 -25.44 4.79
N PRO A 57 -15.88 -25.65 3.90
CA PRO A 57 -16.10 -26.99 3.31
C PRO A 57 -14.90 -27.39 2.44
N THR A 58 -14.47 -28.64 2.55
CA THR A 58 -13.41 -29.21 1.69
C THR A 58 -13.99 -30.32 0.79
N PRO A 59 -13.66 -30.33 -0.50
CA PRO A 59 -12.87 -29.33 -1.21
C PRO A 59 -13.64 -28.03 -1.46
N LEU A 60 -12.97 -26.88 -1.32
CA LEU A 60 -13.49 -25.57 -1.70
C LEU A 60 -12.94 -25.19 -3.08
N THR A 61 -13.83 -24.98 -4.05
CA THR A 61 -13.44 -24.65 -5.43
C THR A 61 -13.94 -23.26 -5.79
N ALA A 62 -13.13 -22.52 -6.55
CA ALA A 62 -13.45 -21.19 -7.06
C ALA A 62 -13.01 -21.06 -8.53
N SER A 63 -13.86 -20.48 -9.37
CA SER A 63 -13.55 -20.19 -10.78
C SER A 63 -12.92 -18.80 -10.98
N LYS A 64 -13.01 -17.94 -9.96
CA LYS A 64 -12.39 -16.62 -9.87
C LYS A 64 -12.01 -16.34 -8.43
N THR A 65 -11.02 -15.50 -8.22
CA THR A 65 -10.66 -15.04 -6.89
C THR A 65 -11.75 -14.15 -6.30
N GLU A 66 -12.18 -14.50 -5.07
CA GLU A 66 -13.14 -13.73 -4.29
C GLU A 66 -12.49 -13.31 -2.98
N ARG A 67 -12.82 -12.10 -2.49
CA ARG A 67 -12.32 -11.61 -1.21
C ARG A 67 -13.40 -10.93 -0.39
N LYS A 68 -13.18 -10.85 0.93
CA LYS A 68 -14.05 -10.13 1.85
C LYS A 68 -13.19 -9.47 2.93
N ILE A 69 -13.42 -8.19 3.17
CA ILE A 69 -12.82 -7.48 4.31
C ILE A 69 -13.65 -7.83 5.55
N LEU A 70 -13.03 -8.50 6.51
CA LEU A 70 -13.63 -8.90 7.77
C LEU A 70 -13.58 -7.77 8.80
N VAL A 71 -12.40 -7.14 8.91
CA VAL A 71 -12.18 -5.94 9.71
C VAL A 71 -11.67 -4.87 8.75
N LYS A 72 -12.36 -3.73 8.71
CA LYS A 72 -11.93 -2.61 7.85
C LYS A 72 -11.04 -1.68 8.64
N GLY A 73 -9.81 -1.50 8.17
CA GLY A 73 -8.88 -0.50 8.69
C GLY A 73 -9.25 0.92 8.25
N ASP A 74 -8.57 1.89 8.84
CA ASP A 74 -8.71 3.33 8.58
C ASP A 74 -7.43 3.96 7.98
N GLY A 75 -6.41 3.13 7.72
CA GLY A 75 -5.15 3.56 7.13
C GLY A 75 -5.24 3.81 5.63
N SER A 76 -4.11 4.15 5.02
CA SER A 76 -4.01 4.36 3.57
C SER A 76 -4.32 3.08 2.79
N PRO A 77 -4.96 3.16 1.62
CA PRO A 77 -5.23 2.00 0.78
C PRO A 77 -3.95 1.43 0.18
N ALA A 78 -3.92 0.12 0.00
CA ALA A 78 -2.86 -0.57 -0.72
C ALA A 78 -2.98 -0.28 -2.22
N LEU A 79 -2.05 0.50 -2.76
CA LEU A 79 -2.04 0.89 -4.17
C LEU A 79 -1.05 0.05 -4.99
N PRO A 80 -1.32 -0.19 -6.28
CA PRO A 80 -0.42 -0.93 -7.16
C PRO A 80 1.01 -0.37 -7.13
N GLY A 81 2.00 -1.26 -7.01
CA GLY A 81 3.42 -0.93 -6.93
C GLY A 81 3.87 -0.35 -5.58
N GLY A 82 2.95 -0.05 -4.66
CA GLY A 82 3.28 0.33 -3.29
C GLY A 82 3.78 -0.87 -2.48
N ALA A 83 4.49 -0.62 -1.38
CA ALA A 83 4.82 -1.70 -0.46
C ALA A 83 3.66 -2.01 0.46
N VAL A 84 3.49 -3.28 0.78
CA VAL A 84 2.54 -3.81 1.75
C VAL A 84 3.28 -4.65 2.77
N THR A 85 2.93 -4.50 4.04
CA THR A 85 3.44 -5.34 5.13
C THR A 85 2.28 -6.14 5.71
N LEU A 86 2.45 -7.44 5.81
CA LEU A 86 1.39 -8.39 6.09
C LEU A 86 1.77 -9.38 7.19
N ASP A 87 0.77 -9.77 7.99
CA ASP A 87 0.66 -11.09 8.55
C ASP A 87 -0.33 -11.92 7.72
N PHE A 88 -0.13 -13.22 7.63
CA PHE A 88 -1.05 -14.08 6.86
C PHE A 88 -1.06 -15.53 7.33
N THR A 89 -2.17 -16.22 7.04
CA THR A 89 -2.29 -17.68 7.09
C THR A 89 -2.89 -18.15 5.77
N ILE A 90 -2.22 -19.14 5.15
CA ILE A 90 -2.60 -19.73 3.85
C ILE A 90 -3.00 -21.17 4.07
N TYR A 91 -4.16 -21.54 3.58
CA TYR A 91 -4.71 -22.90 3.64
C TYR A 91 -4.85 -23.48 2.24
N ASN A 92 -4.66 -24.79 2.13
CA ASN A 92 -5.05 -25.56 0.96
C ASN A 92 -6.60 -25.68 0.93
N GLY A 93 -7.23 -25.17 -0.11
CA GLY A 93 -8.69 -25.20 -0.24
C GLY A 93 -9.26 -26.62 -0.49
N GLU A 94 -8.42 -27.57 -0.93
CA GLU A 94 -8.83 -28.95 -1.16
C GLU A 94 -8.85 -29.78 0.14
N THR A 95 -7.82 -29.61 0.98
CA THR A 95 -7.62 -30.41 2.19
C THR A 95 -7.96 -29.68 3.49
N GLY A 96 -7.84 -28.36 3.50
CA GLY A 96 -7.96 -27.53 4.70
C GLY A 96 -6.65 -27.39 5.48
N ASP A 97 -5.56 -27.99 5.02
CA ASP A 97 -4.26 -27.92 5.68
C ASP A 97 -3.63 -26.53 5.56
N ILE A 98 -2.90 -26.11 6.60
CA ILE A 98 -2.12 -24.88 6.58
C ILE A 98 -0.85 -25.13 5.75
N LEU A 99 -0.66 -24.30 4.71
CA LEU A 99 0.52 -24.35 3.84
C LEU A 99 1.61 -23.38 4.30
N GLY A 100 1.23 -22.31 4.97
CA GLY A 100 2.14 -21.32 5.49
C GLY A 100 1.41 -20.29 6.35
N GLN A 101 2.13 -19.76 7.33
CA GLN A 101 1.61 -18.69 8.20
C GLN A 101 2.75 -17.90 8.83
N THR A 102 2.51 -16.64 9.13
CA THR A 102 3.34 -15.84 10.00
C THR A 102 2.96 -16.07 11.47
N LYS A 103 3.77 -15.56 12.40
CA LYS A 103 3.54 -15.78 13.84
C LYS A 103 2.47 -14.86 14.45
N TYR A 104 2.11 -13.78 13.76
CA TYR A 104 1.21 -12.74 14.31
C TYR A 104 1.70 -12.11 15.63
N ASP A 105 3.02 -12.07 15.82
CA ASP A 105 3.71 -11.47 16.98
C ASP A 105 4.57 -10.26 16.58
N GLY A 106 4.49 -9.85 15.32
CA GLY A 106 5.24 -8.73 14.74
C GLY A 106 6.71 -9.02 14.45
N THR A 107 7.20 -10.28 14.64
CA THR A 107 8.63 -10.61 14.46
C THR A 107 8.96 -11.12 13.07
N ASP A 108 7.99 -11.65 12.31
CA ASP A 108 8.18 -12.24 10.98
C ASP A 108 7.22 -11.67 9.91
N LEU A 109 6.85 -10.40 10.07
CA LEU A 109 6.06 -9.65 9.10
C LEU A 109 6.67 -9.74 7.70
N GLN A 110 5.81 -10.00 6.71
CA GLN A 110 6.24 -10.07 5.33
C GLN A 110 5.99 -8.73 4.63
N THR A 111 7.05 -8.17 4.04
CA THR A 111 6.95 -6.94 3.25
C THR A 111 7.27 -7.23 1.80
N SER A 112 6.39 -6.79 0.90
CA SER A 112 6.54 -6.98 -0.55
C SER A 112 5.98 -5.78 -1.31
N SER A 113 6.40 -5.61 -2.57
CA SER A 113 5.72 -4.71 -3.49
C SER A 113 4.39 -5.33 -3.93
N LEU A 114 3.35 -4.50 -4.04
CA LEU A 114 2.02 -4.94 -4.48
C LEU A 114 1.97 -4.92 -6.02
N ASP A 115 2.59 -5.91 -6.62
CA ASP A 115 2.63 -6.13 -8.07
C ASP A 115 2.79 -7.61 -8.41
N ASP A 116 2.44 -7.99 -9.64
CA ASP A 116 2.50 -9.37 -10.12
C ASP A 116 3.93 -9.88 -10.38
N THR A 117 4.96 -9.05 -10.19
CA THR A 117 6.37 -9.48 -10.26
C THR A 117 6.94 -9.89 -8.91
N SER A 118 6.30 -9.49 -7.83
CA SER A 118 6.71 -9.71 -6.45
C SER A 118 5.78 -10.64 -5.69
N LEU A 119 4.50 -10.65 -6.06
CA LEU A 119 3.45 -11.48 -5.48
C LEU A 119 2.70 -12.22 -6.59
N ILE A 120 2.09 -13.33 -6.25
CA ILE A 120 1.13 -14.00 -7.14
C ILE A 120 -0.10 -13.12 -7.34
N HIS A 121 -0.71 -13.19 -8.52
CA HIS A 121 -1.86 -12.38 -8.87
C HIS A 121 -3.00 -12.46 -7.85
N GLY A 122 -3.28 -13.65 -7.34
CA GLY A 122 -4.31 -13.85 -6.32
C GLY A 122 -4.06 -13.11 -5.00
N LEU A 123 -2.79 -12.94 -4.57
CA LEU A 123 -2.46 -12.11 -3.41
C LEU A 123 -2.58 -10.62 -3.72
N VAL A 124 -2.15 -10.20 -4.92
CA VAL A 124 -2.38 -8.82 -5.37
C VAL A 124 -3.87 -8.50 -5.36
N ALA A 125 -4.71 -9.38 -5.94
CA ALA A 125 -6.17 -9.24 -5.95
C ALA A 125 -6.79 -9.25 -4.55
N THR A 126 -6.21 -10.01 -3.62
CA THR A 126 -6.65 -10.04 -2.22
C THR A 126 -6.44 -8.69 -1.53
N ILE A 127 -5.32 -8.03 -1.76
CA ILE A 127 -4.85 -6.90 -0.95
C ILE A 127 -5.17 -5.55 -1.61
N GLN A 128 -5.12 -5.45 -2.95
CA GLN A 128 -5.28 -4.18 -3.66
C GLN A 128 -6.52 -3.39 -3.22
N CYS A 129 -6.36 -2.10 -2.96
CA CYS A 129 -7.37 -1.16 -2.45
C CYS A 129 -7.87 -1.41 -1.03
N ALA A 130 -7.37 -2.40 -0.31
CA ALA A 130 -7.71 -2.54 1.10
C ALA A 130 -6.97 -1.47 1.92
N PRO A 131 -7.62 -0.82 2.89
CA PRO A 131 -6.94 0.11 3.80
C PRO A 131 -6.03 -0.64 4.78
N ALA A 132 -4.88 -0.06 5.14
CA ALA A 132 -4.05 -0.58 6.22
C ALA A 132 -4.85 -0.67 7.54
N GLY A 133 -4.56 -1.68 8.35
CA GLY A 133 -5.37 -2.06 9.52
C GLY A 133 -6.53 -3.01 9.18
N SER A 134 -6.64 -3.50 7.95
CA SER A 134 -7.69 -4.43 7.54
C SER A 134 -7.29 -5.89 7.73
N GLN A 135 -8.25 -6.71 8.20
CA GLN A 135 -8.20 -8.16 8.07
C GLN A 135 -9.04 -8.60 6.87
N ILE A 136 -8.47 -9.40 6.00
CA ILE A 136 -9.06 -9.80 4.73
C ILE A 136 -9.05 -11.32 4.64
N VAL A 137 -10.16 -11.91 4.21
CA VAL A 137 -10.19 -13.30 3.78
C VAL A 137 -10.40 -13.37 2.28
N SER A 138 -9.72 -14.29 1.62
CA SER A 138 -9.90 -14.56 0.18
C SER A 138 -9.89 -16.05 -0.13
N VAL A 139 -10.56 -16.38 -1.23
CA VAL A 139 -10.45 -17.69 -1.91
C VAL A 139 -9.84 -17.41 -3.27
N ILE A 140 -8.60 -17.82 -3.43
CA ILE A 140 -7.81 -17.58 -4.65
C ILE A 140 -8.06 -18.72 -5.63
N ALA A 141 -8.51 -18.37 -6.84
CA ALA A 141 -8.74 -19.34 -7.90
C ALA A 141 -7.43 -19.91 -8.46
N PRO A 142 -7.43 -21.14 -9.00
CA PRO A 142 -6.24 -21.75 -9.58
C PRO A 142 -5.58 -20.93 -10.66
N THR A 143 -6.35 -20.19 -11.46
CA THR A 143 -5.85 -19.30 -12.52
C THR A 143 -4.98 -18.15 -12.00
N ASP A 144 -5.17 -17.76 -10.73
CA ASP A 144 -4.49 -16.65 -10.10
C ASP A 144 -3.34 -17.12 -9.17
N LEU A 145 -3.00 -18.43 -9.21
CA LEU A 145 -1.90 -19.07 -8.48
C LEU A 145 -0.68 -19.31 -9.35
N LEU A 146 -0.53 -18.57 -10.42
CA LEU A 146 0.64 -18.65 -11.25
C LEU A 146 1.73 -17.70 -10.74
N ASP A 147 2.99 -18.12 -10.85
CA ASP A 147 4.12 -17.24 -10.61
C ASP A 147 4.21 -16.15 -11.71
N PRO A 148 5.08 -15.14 -11.57
CA PRO A 148 5.25 -14.11 -12.59
C PRO A 148 5.66 -14.63 -13.99
N ASN A 149 6.11 -15.88 -14.09
CA ASN A 149 6.48 -16.53 -15.35
C ASN A 149 5.34 -17.40 -15.92
N GLY A 150 4.20 -17.47 -15.22
CA GLY A 150 3.03 -18.26 -15.60
C GLY A 150 3.12 -19.75 -15.22
N ALA A 151 4.06 -20.14 -14.36
CA ALA A 151 4.15 -21.49 -13.82
C ALA A 151 3.32 -21.64 -12.53
N PRO A 152 2.72 -22.80 -12.27
CA PRO A 152 2.06 -23.11 -11.00
C PRO A 152 3.04 -22.99 -9.83
N ILE A 153 2.54 -22.48 -8.69
CA ILE A 153 3.35 -22.30 -7.49
C ILE A 153 3.49 -23.65 -6.76
N GLY A 154 4.73 -24.07 -6.56
CA GLY A 154 5.05 -25.28 -5.79
C GLY A 154 4.39 -26.55 -6.35
N ASP A 155 4.10 -27.48 -5.47
CA ASP A 155 3.47 -28.77 -5.81
C ASP A 155 1.93 -28.74 -5.72
N LEU A 156 1.31 -27.57 -5.90
CA LEU A 156 -0.14 -27.44 -5.89
C LEU A 156 -0.75 -28.09 -7.14
N GLY A 157 -1.83 -28.83 -6.92
CA GLY A 157 -2.62 -29.38 -8.02
C GLY A 157 -3.17 -28.26 -8.92
N LYS A 158 -3.30 -28.54 -10.21
CA LYS A 158 -3.77 -27.56 -11.21
C LYS A 158 -5.15 -26.95 -10.92
N ASP A 159 -5.97 -27.62 -10.11
CA ASP A 159 -7.33 -27.21 -9.76
C ASP A 159 -7.43 -26.79 -8.27
N THR A 160 -6.29 -26.75 -7.54
CA THR A 160 -6.25 -26.36 -6.13
C THR A 160 -6.57 -24.88 -5.97
N THR A 161 -7.47 -24.54 -5.05
CA THR A 161 -7.66 -23.17 -4.57
C THR A 161 -6.86 -22.93 -3.31
N LEU A 162 -6.55 -21.67 -3.01
CA LEU A 162 -6.02 -21.28 -1.71
C LEU A 162 -7.05 -20.46 -0.94
N VAL A 163 -7.13 -20.69 0.37
CA VAL A 163 -7.85 -19.79 1.28
C VAL A 163 -6.78 -19.01 2.05
N VAL A 164 -6.88 -17.68 1.98
CA VAL A 164 -5.90 -16.78 2.63
C VAL A 164 -6.65 -15.89 3.61
N VAL A 165 -6.14 -15.82 4.84
CA VAL A 165 -6.48 -14.76 5.79
C VAL A 165 -5.25 -13.88 5.93
N ALA A 166 -5.39 -12.60 5.65
CA ALA A 166 -4.30 -11.64 5.67
C ALA A 166 -4.67 -10.42 6.51
N ASP A 167 -3.76 -10.01 7.37
CA ASP A 167 -3.80 -8.74 8.08
C ASP A 167 -2.86 -7.77 7.38
N LEU A 168 -3.43 -6.72 6.81
CA LEU A 168 -2.68 -5.65 6.16
C LEU A 168 -2.20 -4.66 7.21
N ILE A 169 -0.96 -4.83 7.68
CA ILE A 169 -0.38 -4.05 8.79
C ILE A 169 -0.08 -2.62 8.35
N SER A 170 0.59 -2.45 7.22
CA SER A 170 0.92 -1.13 6.68
C SER A 170 1.02 -1.13 5.16
N THR A 171 0.89 0.06 4.59
CA THR A 171 1.07 0.31 3.16
C THR A 171 1.98 1.51 2.96
N SER A 172 2.69 1.55 1.84
CA SER A 172 3.38 2.74 1.38
C SER A 172 3.09 3.01 -0.09
N LEU A 173 3.32 4.24 -0.52
CA LEU A 173 3.14 4.61 -1.91
C LEU A 173 4.25 4.00 -2.78
N ALA A 174 3.92 3.67 -4.02
CA ALA A 174 4.91 3.26 -5.03
C ALA A 174 5.91 4.38 -5.32
N LYS A 175 5.45 5.63 -5.25
CA LYS A 175 6.24 6.83 -5.52
C LYS A 175 5.69 8.03 -4.77
N ALA A 176 6.52 9.07 -4.60
CA ALA A 176 6.07 10.32 -4.00
C ALA A 176 4.97 10.96 -4.86
N ASN A 177 3.83 11.29 -4.24
CA ASN A 177 2.65 11.91 -4.85
C ASN A 177 2.38 13.34 -4.35
N GLY A 178 3.29 13.92 -3.56
CA GLY A 178 3.17 15.27 -3.02
C GLY A 178 3.17 16.34 -4.11
N LYS A 179 2.80 17.57 -3.72
CA LYS A 179 2.79 18.74 -4.60
C LYS A 179 4.23 19.12 -5.01
N ASP A 180 4.46 19.27 -6.31
CA ASP A 180 5.74 19.70 -6.85
C ASP A 180 6.20 21.03 -6.25
N GLN A 181 7.48 21.12 -5.91
CA GLN A 181 8.14 22.32 -5.40
C GLN A 181 9.09 22.87 -6.46
N PRO A 182 9.33 24.19 -6.49
CA PRO A 182 10.30 24.78 -7.38
C PRO A 182 11.71 24.25 -7.08
N ALA A 183 12.46 23.92 -8.14
CA ALA A 183 13.88 23.56 -8.01
C ALA A 183 14.70 24.73 -7.46
N GLN A 184 15.72 24.43 -6.67
CA GLN A 184 16.63 25.41 -6.07
C GLN A 184 18.00 25.34 -6.74
N ASP A 185 18.63 26.49 -6.91
CA ASP A 185 19.97 26.59 -7.51
C ASP A 185 21.02 25.88 -6.63
N GLY A 186 21.92 25.17 -7.29
CA GLY A 186 23.02 24.46 -6.63
C GLY A 186 22.69 23.07 -6.09
N PHE A 187 21.43 22.63 -6.21
CA PHE A 187 21.05 21.22 -5.95
C PHE A 187 21.20 20.35 -7.21
N PRO A 188 21.34 19.03 -7.06
CA PRO A 188 21.23 18.10 -8.18
C PRO A 188 19.86 18.20 -8.86
N ALA A 189 19.86 18.13 -10.18
CA ALA A 189 18.61 17.99 -10.92
C ALA A 189 18.10 16.55 -10.80
N VAL A 190 16.82 16.40 -10.46
CA VAL A 190 16.16 15.09 -10.32
C VAL A 190 14.98 15.01 -11.26
N VAL A 191 14.98 13.99 -12.12
CA VAL A 191 13.86 13.68 -13.03
C VAL A 191 13.35 12.30 -12.69
N LEU A 192 12.04 12.18 -12.47
CA LEU A 192 11.41 10.90 -12.19
C LEU A 192 10.86 10.29 -13.50
N ASP A 193 11.06 8.98 -13.67
CA ASP A 193 10.35 8.23 -14.71
C ASP A 193 8.87 8.02 -14.37
N ALA A 194 8.13 7.33 -15.23
CA ALA A 194 6.70 7.03 -15.01
C ALA A 194 6.45 6.22 -13.73
N ASN A 195 7.43 5.41 -13.29
CA ASN A 195 7.35 4.58 -12.09
C ASN A 195 7.84 5.30 -10.83
N GLY A 196 8.42 6.50 -10.97
CA GLY A 196 8.97 7.29 -9.88
C GLY A 196 10.46 7.05 -9.63
N VAL A 197 11.14 6.28 -10.47
CA VAL A 197 12.58 6.03 -10.35
C VAL A 197 13.34 7.33 -10.67
N PRO A 198 14.21 7.82 -9.77
CA PRO A 198 14.90 9.08 -9.97
C PRO A 198 16.13 8.92 -10.88
N GLY A 199 16.20 9.73 -11.93
CA GLY A 199 17.44 10.07 -12.62
C GLY A 199 18.04 11.32 -11.99
N VAL A 200 19.28 11.24 -11.48
CA VAL A 200 19.96 12.33 -10.77
C VAL A 200 21.11 12.86 -11.58
N THR A 201 21.15 14.17 -11.80
CA THR A 201 22.28 14.86 -12.45
C THR A 201 22.94 15.80 -11.44
N VAL A 202 24.19 15.50 -11.07
CA VAL A 202 24.96 16.29 -10.11
C VAL A 202 25.53 17.53 -10.80
N PRO A 203 25.48 18.72 -10.17
CA PRO A 203 26.12 19.93 -10.71
C PRO A 203 27.65 19.79 -10.78
N LYS A 204 28.27 20.48 -11.72
CA LYS A 204 29.73 20.51 -11.86
C LYS A 204 30.43 21.34 -10.78
N SER A 205 29.70 22.01 -9.92
CA SER A 205 30.23 22.77 -8.79
C SER A 205 30.82 21.86 -7.71
N LYS A 206 31.67 22.42 -6.84
CA LYS A 206 32.14 21.70 -5.66
C LYS A 206 30.96 21.31 -4.77
N ALA A 207 31.05 20.13 -4.12
CA ALA A 207 30.10 19.71 -3.11
C ALA A 207 29.99 20.79 -2.01
N PRO A 208 28.76 20.98 -1.46
CA PRO A 208 28.58 21.87 -0.32
C PRO A 208 29.34 21.32 0.90
N THR A 209 29.83 22.22 1.75
CA THR A 209 30.53 21.87 3.00
C THR A 209 29.58 21.59 4.15
N GLU A 210 28.30 21.93 3.98
CA GLU A 210 27.24 21.73 4.95
C GLU A 210 26.12 20.92 4.32
N LEU A 211 25.35 20.22 5.16
CA LEU A 211 24.14 19.53 4.73
C LEU A 211 23.12 20.54 4.18
N LYS A 212 22.60 20.24 3.02
CA LYS A 212 21.46 20.95 2.42
C LYS A 212 20.36 19.97 2.10
N VAL A 213 19.12 20.37 2.30
CA VAL A 213 17.93 19.58 2.00
C VAL A 213 17.02 20.37 1.08
N GLU A 214 16.55 19.74 0.02
CA GLU A 214 15.55 20.28 -0.90
C GLU A 214 14.34 19.33 -0.95
N VAL A 215 13.16 19.90 -0.79
CA VAL A 215 11.90 19.15 -0.93
C VAL A 215 11.40 19.30 -2.36
N LEU A 216 11.47 18.23 -3.17
CA LEU A 216 11.01 18.24 -4.56
C LEU A 216 9.51 18.04 -4.69
N LYS A 217 8.93 17.24 -3.77
CA LYS A 217 7.47 17.02 -3.67
C LYS A 217 7.06 17.11 -2.20
N LYS A 218 6.18 18.07 -1.90
CA LYS A 218 5.70 18.26 -0.54
C LYS A 218 4.42 17.47 -0.31
N GLY A 219 4.48 16.48 0.58
CA GLY A 219 3.32 15.76 1.08
C GLY A 219 2.58 16.55 2.18
N ASP A 220 1.40 16.07 2.52
CA ASP A 220 0.53 16.56 3.59
C ASP A 220 0.36 15.55 4.74
N GLY A 221 1.13 14.45 4.69
CA GLY A 221 1.15 13.42 5.71
C GLY A 221 1.76 13.88 7.04
N PRO A 222 1.73 13.01 8.07
CA PRO A 222 2.34 13.29 9.36
C PRO A 222 3.83 13.57 9.25
N VAL A 223 4.31 14.52 10.03
CA VAL A 223 5.76 14.81 10.11
C VAL A 223 6.51 13.64 10.75
N VAL A 224 7.58 13.21 10.11
CA VAL A 224 8.47 12.17 10.63
C VAL A 224 9.13 12.66 11.91
N LYS A 225 9.10 11.84 12.97
CA LYS A 225 9.66 12.19 14.29
C LYS A 225 11.03 11.54 14.46
N ALA A 226 11.90 12.19 15.25
CA ALA A 226 13.19 11.61 15.63
C ALA A 226 13.00 10.21 16.21
N GLY A 227 13.84 9.26 15.77
CA GLY A 227 13.79 7.87 16.22
C GLY A 227 12.69 7.01 15.58
N SER A 228 11.87 7.56 14.68
CA SER A 228 10.89 6.78 13.93
C SER A 228 11.56 5.76 13.00
N SER A 229 10.83 4.68 12.70
CA SER A 229 11.13 3.84 11.55
C SER A 229 10.39 4.39 10.33
N VAL A 230 11.06 4.46 9.20
CA VAL A 230 10.51 4.96 7.94
C VAL A 230 10.76 3.96 6.82
N THR A 231 9.76 3.74 5.97
CA THR A 231 9.88 2.93 4.76
C THR A 231 9.95 3.86 3.57
N VAL A 232 11.05 3.80 2.81
CA VAL A 232 11.35 4.74 1.72
C VAL A 232 11.93 4.03 0.51
N HIS A 233 11.65 4.59 -0.66
CA HIS A 233 12.52 4.43 -1.82
C HIS A 233 13.58 5.51 -1.79
N TYR A 234 14.82 5.15 -2.15
CA TYR A 234 15.95 6.07 -2.18
C TYR A 234 16.94 5.70 -3.27
N THR A 235 17.74 6.69 -3.66
CA THR A 235 18.90 6.52 -4.52
C THR A 235 20.04 7.39 -3.99
N GLY A 236 21.16 6.78 -3.65
CA GLY A 236 22.38 7.45 -3.23
C GLY A 236 23.32 7.64 -4.40
N VAL A 237 23.81 8.88 -4.61
CA VAL A 237 24.66 9.26 -5.74
C VAL A 237 25.90 9.98 -5.21
N LEU A 238 27.06 9.65 -5.75
CA LEU A 238 28.30 10.35 -5.44
C LEU A 238 28.31 11.72 -6.12
N TRP A 239 28.63 12.78 -5.35
CA TRP A 239 28.75 14.14 -5.92
C TRP A 239 29.88 14.28 -6.91
N SER A 240 30.95 13.50 -6.76
CA SER A 240 32.16 13.59 -7.57
C SER A 240 31.96 13.29 -9.05
N ASP A 241 31.10 12.33 -9.36
CA ASP A 241 30.98 11.78 -10.72
C ASP A 241 29.55 11.34 -11.10
N GLY A 242 28.59 11.46 -10.18
CA GLY A 242 27.20 11.06 -10.42
C GLY A 242 26.96 9.54 -10.32
N THR A 243 27.95 8.76 -9.86
CA THR A 243 27.80 7.31 -9.73
C THR A 243 26.78 6.97 -8.63
N VAL A 244 25.81 6.11 -8.96
CA VAL A 244 24.87 5.55 -7.99
C VAL A 244 25.60 4.50 -7.15
N PHE A 245 25.75 4.73 -5.84
CA PHE A 245 26.39 3.78 -4.94
C PHE A 245 25.39 2.85 -4.23
N ASP A 246 24.14 3.27 -4.09
CA ASP A 246 23.06 2.43 -3.58
C ASP A 246 21.68 2.94 -4.02
N SER A 247 20.74 2.00 -4.27
CA SER A 247 19.37 2.33 -4.65
C SER A 247 18.42 1.19 -4.30
N SER A 248 17.33 1.52 -3.63
CA SER A 248 16.23 0.59 -3.36
C SER A 248 15.44 0.23 -4.63
N TRP A 249 15.46 1.10 -5.64
CA TRP A 249 14.80 0.88 -6.91
C TRP A 249 15.43 -0.27 -7.72
N THR A 250 16.75 -0.44 -7.63
CA THR A 250 17.43 -1.56 -8.28
C THR A 250 17.08 -2.91 -7.65
N ARG A 251 16.69 -2.89 -6.37
CA ARG A 251 16.23 -4.07 -5.63
C ARG A 251 14.72 -4.29 -5.78
N LYS A 252 14.00 -3.40 -6.45
CA LYS A 252 12.53 -3.42 -6.64
C LYS A 252 11.75 -3.53 -5.32
N SER A 253 12.32 -3.05 -4.22
CA SER A 253 11.69 -3.09 -2.90
C SER A 253 12.11 -1.87 -2.10
N PRO A 254 11.18 -1.16 -1.43
CA PRO A 254 11.54 -0.10 -0.51
C PRO A 254 12.35 -0.66 0.66
N ALA A 255 13.05 0.20 1.36
CA ALA A 255 13.83 -0.16 2.54
C ALA A 255 13.27 0.53 3.77
N THR A 256 13.22 -0.21 4.88
CA THR A 256 12.81 0.33 6.17
C THR A 256 14.04 0.63 7.02
N PHE A 257 14.12 1.84 7.54
CA PHE A 257 15.22 2.32 8.36
C PHE A 257 14.70 2.86 9.69
N SER A 258 15.39 2.54 10.77
CA SER A 258 15.31 3.34 11.99
C SER A 258 16.17 4.58 11.84
N LEU A 259 15.63 5.77 12.08
CA LEU A 259 16.38 7.03 11.96
C LEU A 259 17.56 7.11 12.94
N ASN A 260 17.56 6.31 14.01
CA ASN A 260 18.71 6.21 14.92
C ASN A 260 19.84 5.34 14.37
N GLY A 261 19.59 4.55 13.33
CA GLY A 261 20.55 3.60 12.74
C GLY A 261 21.15 4.03 11.39
N VAL A 262 20.82 5.23 10.90
CA VAL A 262 21.32 5.75 9.62
C VAL A 262 22.30 6.90 9.82
N VAL A 263 23.04 7.26 8.76
CA VAL A 263 23.96 8.41 8.80
C VAL A 263 23.19 9.70 9.12
N PRO A 264 23.78 10.63 9.90
CA PRO A 264 23.06 11.83 10.37
C PRO A 264 22.44 12.68 9.26
N GLY A 265 23.12 12.82 8.12
CA GLY A 265 22.59 13.58 6.98
C GLY A 265 21.32 12.97 6.38
N PHE A 266 21.22 11.63 6.33
CA PHE A 266 20.01 10.95 5.86
C PHE A 266 18.86 11.08 6.86
N ALA A 267 19.16 10.94 8.17
CA ALA A 267 18.17 11.14 9.21
C ALA A 267 17.59 12.56 9.25
N GLN A 268 18.38 13.58 8.90
CA GLN A 268 17.93 14.98 8.86
C GLN A 268 17.13 15.31 7.59
N ALA A 269 17.31 14.53 6.51
CA ALA A 269 16.59 14.74 5.26
C ALA A 269 15.18 14.14 5.29
N LEU A 270 14.90 13.27 6.24
CA LEU A 270 13.63 12.57 6.43
C LEU A 270 12.85 13.15 7.60
#